data_542dc733c135905ffceadf52fb2055b8
#
_entry.id   542dc733c135905ffceadf52fb2055b8
#
_cell.length_a   1.000
_cell.length_b   1.000
_cell.length_c   1.000
_cell.angle_alpha   90.00
_cell.angle_beta   90.00
_cell.angle_gamma   90.00
#
_symmetry.space_group_name_H-M   'P 1'
#
loop_
_entity.id
_entity.type
_entity.pdbx_description
1 polymer ?
#
loop_
_entity_poly.entity_id
_entity_poly.type
_entity_poly.pdbx_seq_one_letter_code
_entity_poly.pdbx_strand_id
1 'polypeptide(L)'
;DVYKRQGITRDNLLMRMKEQEWDDVIDTNLKGVFNCIQKVTPQMLRQRGGAIINLSSVVGAVGNPGQANYVATKAGVVGLTKSSARELASRGITVNAVAPGFIVSDMTDALSDELKDQMLEQIPLARFGEDTDIANTVAFLASDKAKYITGQTIHVNGGMYM
;
A
#
# COMPACT_ATOMS: atom_id res chain seq x y z
N ASP A 1 19.08 8.16 8.08
CA ASP A 1 18.71 6.78 7.78
C ASP A 1 17.89 6.76 6.49
N VAL A 2 18.36 5.98 5.50
CA VAL A 2 17.63 5.82 4.23
C VAL A 2 16.71 4.60 4.36
N TYR A 3 15.41 4.83 4.50
CA TYR A 3 14.42 3.77 4.52
C TYR A 3 13.98 3.44 3.09
N LYS A 4 14.61 2.47 2.46
CA LYS A 4 14.10 1.89 1.20
C LYS A 4 13.04 0.84 1.52
N ARG A 5 11.77 1.25 1.53
CA ARG A 5 10.61 0.35 1.63
C ARG A 5 9.89 0.21 0.29
N GLN A 6 10.64 0.25 -0.79
CA GLN A 6 10.08 -0.03 -2.11
C GLN A 6 9.73 -1.50 -2.19
N GLY A 7 8.49 -1.79 -2.53
CA GLY A 7 8.10 -3.13 -2.95
C GLY A 7 8.75 -3.46 -4.30
N ILE A 8 8.67 -4.72 -4.67
CA ILE A 8 9.13 -5.20 -5.97
C ILE A 8 7.94 -5.70 -6.78
N THR A 9 8.09 -5.71 -8.10
CA THR A 9 7.21 -6.41 -9.03
C THR A 9 7.99 -7.47 -9.79
N ARG A 10 7.32 -8.54 -10.19
CA ARG A 10 7.80 -9.58 -11.11
C ARG A 10 6.61 -9.94 -11.98
N ASP A 11 6.36 -9.08 -12.96
CA ASP A 11 5.17 -9.14 -13.79
C ASP A 11 5.28 -10.27 -14.81
N ASN A 12 4.27 -11.14 -14.86
CA ASN A 12 4.14 -12.20 -15.84
C ASN A 12 2.68 -12.65 -15.91
N LEU A 13 2.25 -13.15 -17.07
CA LEU A 13 0.94 -13.74 -17.20
C LEU A 13 0.79 -14.93 -16.24
N LEU A 14 -0.38 -15.08 -15.62
CA LEU A 14 -0.65 -16.09 -14.59
C LEU A 14 -0.15 -17.49 -14.99
N MET A 15 -0.44 -17.91 -16.23
CA MET A 15 -0.02 -19.22 -16.74
C MET A 15 1.49 -19.39 -16.98
N ARG A 16 2.25 -18.28 -16.99
CA ARG A 16 3.70 -18.27 -17.23
C ARG A 16 4.48 -17.85 -15.99
N MET A 17 3.80 -17.39 -14.95
CA MET A 17 4.43 -16.93 -13.72
C MET A 17 5.17 -18.09 -13.05
N LYS A 18 6.45 -17.87 -12.77
CA LYS A 18 7.29 -18.86 -12.11
C LYS A 18 7.12 -18.76 -10.60
N GLU A 19 7.29 -19.87 -9.90
CA GLU A 19 7.24 -19.92 -8.44
C GLU A 19 8.20 -18.92 -7.80
N GLN A 20 9.42 -18.79 -8.34
CA GLN A 20 10.39 -17.81 -7.84
C GLN A 20 9.89 -16.35 -7.99
N GLU A 21 9.21 -16.01 -9.09
CA GLU A 21 8.62 -14.68 -9.30
C GLU A 21 7.49 -14.39 -8.30
N TRP A 22 6.74 -15.42 -7.94
CA TRP A 22 5.72 -15.36 -6.91
C TRP A 22 6.35 -15.17 -5.53
N ASP A 23 7.29 -16.03 -5.14
CA ASP A 23 7.91 -16.04 -3.82
C ASP A 23 8.68 -14.75 -3.54
N ASP A 24 9.45 -14.23 -4.50
CA ASP A 24 10.19 -12.97 -4.36
C ASP A 24 9.25 -11.81 -3.97
N VAL A 25 8.07 -11.74 -4.63
CA VAL A 25 7.10 -10.67 -4.39
C VAL A 25 6.37 -10.85 -3.06
N ILE A 26 5.97 -12.09 -2.72
CA ILE A 26 5.34 -12.41 -1.43
C ILE A 26 6.29 -12.11 -0.27
N ASP A 27 7.52 -12.59 -0.35
CA ASP A 27 8.51 -12.42 0.73
C ASP A 27 8.85 -10.94 0.95
N THR A 28 9.00 -10.18 -0.11
CA THR A 28 9.35 -8.76 0.00
C THR A 28 8.15 -7.92 0.43
N ASN A 29 7.03 -8.01 -0.31
CA ASN A 29 5.93 -7.05 -0.19
C ASN A 29 4.94 -7.39 0.92
N LEU A 30 4.75 -8.65 1.28
CA LEU A 30 3.80 -9.05 2.31
C LEU A 30 4.50 -9.50 3.59
N LYS A 31 5.39 -10.48 3.51
CA LYS A 31 6.14 -10.98 4.66
C LYS A 31 7.05 -9.89 5.27
N GLY A 32 7.65 -9.05 4.42
CA GLY A 32 8.41 -7.88 4.88
C GLY A 32 7.56 -6.92 5.72
N VAL A 33 6.33 -6.62 5.32
CA VAL A 33 5.39 -5.79 6.08
C VAL A 33 5.02 -6.47 7.40
N PHE A 34 4.68 -7.76 7.37
CA PHE A 34 4.40 -8.54 8.59
C PHE A 34 5.57 -8.48 9.58
N ASN A 35 6.79 -8.72 9.11
CA ASN A 35 7.99 -8.70 9.94
C ASN A 35 8.19 -7.33 10.62
N CYS A 36 7.94 -6.24 9.91
CA CYS A 36 8.04 -4.89 10.48
C CYS A 36 7.00 -4.66 11.56
N ILE A 37 5.72 -5.00 11.31
CA ILE A 37 4.64 -4.87 12.30
C ILE A 37 4.99 -5.70 13.54
N GLN A 38 5.37 -6.97 13.36
CA GLN A 38 5.74 -7.86 14.45
C GLN A 38 6.86 -7.27 15.33
N LYS A 39 7.88 -6.69 14.71
CA LYS A 39 9.05 -6.16 15.44
C LYS A 39 8.76 -4.86 16.20
N VAL A 40 7.90 -3.99 15.70
CA VAL A 40 7.55 -2.73 16.39
C VAL A 40 6.48 -2.90 17.45
N THR A 41 5.61 -3.91 17.31
CA THR A 41 4.47 -4.16 18.21
C THR A 41 4.86 -4.22 19.69
N PRO A 42 5.89 -4.97 20.16
CA PRO A 42 6.22 -5.03 21.58
C PRO A 42 6.57 -3.66 22.17
N GLN A 43 7.24 -2.80 21.40
CA GLN A 43 7.56 -1.44 21.83
C GLN A 43 6.32 -0.57 21.92
N MET A 44 5.45 -0.59 20.91
CA MET A 44 4.21 0.17 20.90
C MET A 44 3.24 -0.26 22.01
N LEU A 45 3.18 -1.57 22.31
CA LEU A 45 2.39 -2.08 23.43
C LEU A 45 2.86 -1.55 24.78
N ARG A 46 4.18 -1.42 24.99
CA ARG A 46 4.76 -0.79 26.20
C ARG A 46 4.46 0.71 26.27
N GLN A 47 4.53 1.39 25.14
CA GLN A 47 4.23 2.83 25.05
C GLN A 47 2.73 3.14 25.20
N ARG A 48 1.85 2.15 25.00
CA ARG A 48 0.39 2.32 24.96
C ARG A 48 -0.06 3.39 23.96
N GLY A 49 0.48 3.32 22.76
CA GLY A 49 0.13 4.24 21.69
C GLY A 49 1.05 4.10 20.50
N GLY A 50 0.59 4.58 19.37
CA GLY A 50 1.32 4.61 18.11
C GLY A 50 0.38 4.51 16.92
N ALA A 51 0.94 4.76 15.74
CA ALA A 51 0.24 4.60 14.47
C ALA A 51 1.10 3.76 13.52
N ILE A 52 0.50 2.74 12.94
CA ILE A 52 1.10 1.91 11.89
C ILE A 52 0.36 2.23 10.59
N ILE A 53 1.08 2.68 9.57
CA ILE A 53 0.53 2.97 8.27
C ILE A 53 1.21 2.07 7.24
N ASN A 54 0.44 1.17 6.65
CA ASN A 54 0.90 0.25 5.63
C ASN A 54 0.64 0.82 4.23
N LEU A 55 1.54 0.58 3.28
CA LEU A 55 1.33 0.96 1.89
C LEU A 55 0.81 -0.24 1.07
N SER A 56 -0.47 -0.15 0.69
CA SER A 56 -1.11 -1.04 -0.27
C SER A 56 -0.98 -0.48 -1.70
N SER A 57 -1.96 -0.67 -2.53
CA SER A 57 -2.11 -0.09 -3.88
C SER A 57 -3.56 -0.24 -4.33
N VAL A 58 -4.00 0.62 -5.23
CA VAL A 58 -5.31 0.49 -5.89
C VAL A 58 -5.48 -0.87 -6.57
N VAL A 59 -4.41 -1.42 -7.17
CA VAL A 59 -4.48 -2.73 -7.84
C VAL A 59 -4.76 -3.88 -6.88
N GLY A 60 -4.48 -3.73 -5.58
CA GLY A 60 -4.90 -4.69 -4.56
C GLY A 60 -6.41 -4.80 -4.38
N ALA A 61 -7.18 -3.79 -4.82
CA ALA A 61 -8.64 -3.78 -4.80
C ALA A 61 -9.25 -4.18 -6.15
N VAL A 62 -8.67 -3.69 -7.26
CA VAL A 62 -9.25 -3.87 -8.60
C VAL A 62 -8.64 -5.03 -9.39
N GLY A 63 -7.44 -5.48 -9.02
CA GLY A 63 -6.66 -6.43 -9.83
C GLY A 63 -5.90 -5.75 -10.97
N ASN A 64 -4.91 -6.45 -11.52
CA ASN A 64 -4.22 -6.03 -12.74
C ASN A 64 -3.67 -7.26 -13.49
N PRO A 65 -3.97 -7.42 -14.79
CA PRO A 65 -3.41 -8.50 -15.58
C PRO A 65 -1.88 -8.53 -15.53
N GLY A 66 -1.30 -9.72 -15.38
CA GLY A 66 0.15 -9.89 -15.29
C GLY A 66 0.76 -9.65 -13.90
N GLN A 67 -0.03 -9.23 -12.92
CA GLN A 67 0.43 -8.89 -11.57
C GLN A 67 -0.22 -9.72 -10.46
N ALA A 68 -0.54 -10.97 -10.70
CA ALA A 68 -1.23 -11.82 -9.72
C ALA A 68 -0.51 -11.87 -8.36
N ASN A 69 0.84 -12.00 -8.37
CA ASN A 69 1.69 -11.97 -7.18
C ASN A 69 1.63 -10.61 -6.46
N TYR A 70 1.80 -9.52 -7.17
CA TYR A 70 1.79 -8.17 -6.61
C TYR A 70 0.39 -7.81 -6.04
N VAL A 71 -0.66 -8.07 -6.81
CA VAL A 71 -2.06 -7.88 -6.37
C VAL A 71 -2.36 -8.68 -5.10
N ALA A 72 -1.96 -9.96 -5.05
CA ALA A 72 -2.13 -10.80 -3.88
C ALA A 72 -1.45 -10.20 -2.64
N THR A 73 -0.22 -9.66 -2.79
CA THR A 73 0.48 -9.04 -1.66
C THR A 73 -0.22 -7.77 -1.19
N LYS A 74 -0.68 -6.91 -2.12
CA LYS A 74 -1.31 -5.64 -1.77
C LYS A 74 -2.71 -5.84 -1.16
N ALA A 75 -3.46 -6.83 -1.62
CA ALA A 75 -4.68 -7.29 -0.96
C ALA A 75 -4.39 -7.91 0.44
N GLY A 76 -3.33 -8.71 0.54
CA GLY A 76 -2.88 -9.31 1.81
C GLY A 76 -2.49 -8.27 2.86
N VAL A 77 -1.86 -7.16 2.46
CA VAL A 77 -1.55 -6.02 3.35
C VAL A 77 -2.82 -5.40 3.93
N VAL A 78 -3.91 -5.32 3.17
CA VAL A 78 -5.20 -4.83 3.67
C VAL A 78 -5.77 -5.78 4.73
N GLY A 79 -5.73 -7.09 4.50
CA GLY A 79 -6.14 -8.10 5.47
C GLY A 79 -5.31 -8.04 6.76
N LEU A 80 -3.98 -7.96 6.62
CA LEU A 80 -3.04 -7.82 7.73
C LEU A 80 -3.30 -6.54 8.53
N THR A 81 -3.57 -5.42 7.86
CA THR A 81 -3.94 -4.14 8.49
C THR A 81 -5.18 -4.29 9.38
N LYS A 82 -6.24 -4.91 8.86
CA LYS A 82 -7.49 -5.10 9.61
C LYS A 82 -7.30 -6.01 10.83
N SER A 83 -6.56 -7.10 10.67
CA SER A 83 -6.27 -8.04 11.77
C SER A 83 -5.45 -7.35 12.87
N SER A 84 -4.34 -6.70 12.49
CA SER A 84 -3.48 -5.96 13.43
C SER A 84 -4.22 -4.83 14.14
N ALA A 85 -5.11 -4.12 13.43
CA ALA A 85 -5.93 -3.06 14.01
C ALA A 85 -6.83 -3.59 15.14
N ARG A 86 -7.49 -4.73 14.93
CA ARG A 86 -8.34 -5.36 15.96
C ARG A 86 -7.53 -5.81 17.17
N GLU A 87 -6.36 -6.37 16.94
CA GLU A 87 -5.49 -6.89 18.01
C GLU A 87 -4.88 -5.78 18.87
N LEU A 88 -4.50 -4.64 18.24
CA LEU A 88 -3.72 -3.60 18.89
C LEU A 88 -4.56 -2.43 19.42
N ALA A 89 -5.84 -2.33 19.05
CA ALA A 89 -6.72 -1.21 19.39
C ALA A 89 -6.84 -0.97 20.90
N SER A 90 -6.92 -2.02 21.73
CA SER A 90 -7.04 -1.92 23.19
C SER A 90 -5.82 -1.25 23.87
N ARG A 91 -4.74 -1.07 23.13
CA ARG A 91 -3.52 -0.40 23.58
C ARG A 91 -3.34 1.00 23.01
N GLY A 92 -4.39 1.56 22.39
CA GLY A 92 -4.33 2.89 21.77
C GLY A 92 -3.47 2.96 20.51
N ILE A 93 -3.23 1.83 19.85
CA ILE A 93 -2.45 1.75 18.61
C ILE A 93 -3.42 1.67 17.44
N THR A 94 -3.28 2.58 16.48
CA THR A 94 -4.02 2.55 15.23
C THR A 94 -3.22 1.85 14.13
N VAL A 95 -3.89 1.09 13.29
CA VAL A 95 -3.26 0.44 12.14
C VAL A 95 -4.14 0.68 10.92
N ASN A 96 -3.61 1.39 9.93
CA ASN A 96 -4.32 1.74 8.70
C ASN A 96 -3.48 1.42 7.47
N ALA A 97 -4.09 1.41 6.31
CA ALA A 97 -3.41 1.31 5.03
C ALA A 97 -3.71 2.53 4.17
N VAL A 98 -2.75 2.93 3.35
CA VAL A 98 -2.93 3.86 2.24
C VAL A 98 -2.79 3.06 0.95
N ALA A 99 -3.72 3.25 0.02
CA ALA A 99 -3.74 2.60 -1.28
C ALA A 99 -3.60 3.66 -2.39
N PRO A 100 -2.36 3.97 -2.82
CA PRO A 100 -2.12 4.88 -3.93
C PRO A 100 -2.70 4.38 -5.24
N GLY A 101 -3.13 5.31 -6.10
CA GLY A 101 -3.34 5.08 -7.52
C GLY A 101 -2.05 5.23 -8.32
N PHE A 102 -2.15 5.80 -9.51
CA PHE A 102 -0.99 6.15 -10.32
C PHE A 102 -0.36 7.46 -9.82
N ILE A 103 0.90 7.36 -9.42
CA ILE A 103 1.67 8.47 -8.84
C ILE A 103 2.83 8.79 -9.79
N VAL A 104 3.10 10.09 -9.99
CA VAL A 104 4.27 10.56 -10.75
C VAL A 104 5.54 9.96 -10.15
N SER A 105 6.36 9.36 -11.00
CA SER A 105 7.64 8.74 -10.63
C SER A 105 8.49 8.58 -11.89
N ASP A 106 9.77 8.31 -11.72
CA ASP A 106 10.68 7.98 -12.84
C ASP A 106 10.10 6.89 -13.77
N MET A 107 9.33 5.95 -13.19
CA MET A 107 8.67 4.88 -13.96
C MET A 107 7.51 5.40 -14.81
N THR A 108 6.69 6.31 -14.29
CA THR A 108 5.57 6.91 -15.06
C THR A 108 6.08 7.92 -16.06
N ASP A 109 7.18 8.61 -15.77
CA ASP A 109 7.80 9.57 -16.70
C ASP A 109 8.39 8.90 -17.94
N ALA A 110 8.85 7.66 -17.79
CA ALA A 110 9.40 6.86 -18.88
C ALA A 110 8.34 6.22 -19.82
N LEU A 111 7.04 6.36 -19.51
CA LEU A 111 5.96 5.83 -20.33
C LEU A 111 5.73 6.71 -21.57
N SER A 112 5.25 6.09 -22.67
CA SER A 112 4.82 6.83 -23.85
C SER A 112 3.58 7.70 -23.54
N ASP A 113 3.39 8.76 -24.33
CA ASP A 113 2.25 9.68 -24.14
C ASP A 113 0.91 8.94 -24.31
N GLU A 114 0.82 7.98 -25.26
CA GLU A 114 -0.38 7.18 -25.47
C GLU A 114 -0.73 6.32 -24.23
N LEU A 115 0.27 5.75 -23.55
CA LEU A 115 0.05 4.98 -22.32
C LEU A 115 -0.35 5.89 -21.17
N LYS A 116 0.26 7.09 -21.07
CA LYS A 116 -0.14 8.09 -20.06
C LYS A 116 -1.60 8.51 -20.25
N ASP A 117 -2.02 8.79 -21.49
CA ASP A 117 -3.40 9.16 -21.80
C ASP A 117 -4.38 8.04 -21.43
N GLN A 118 -4.08 6.79 -21.78
CA GLN A 118 -4.90 5.64 -21.38
C GLN A 118 -5.02 5.46 -19.85
N MET A 119 -3.94 5.75 -19.12
CA MET A 119 -3.96 5.71 -17.67
C MET A 119 -4.78 6.88 -17.08
N LEU A 120 -4.67 8.07 -17.67
CA LEU A 120 -5.41 9.26 -17.26
C LEU A 120 -6.92 9.10 -17.45
N GLU A 121 -7.35 8.43 -18.53
CA GLU A 121 -8.76 8.10 -18.75
C GLU A 121 -9.41 7.28 -17.61
N GLN A 122 -8.59 6.52 -16.86
CA GLN A 122 -9.05 5.75 -15.71
C GLN A 122 -9.16 6.57 -14.42
N ILE A 123 -8.67 7.82 -14.43
CA ILE A 123 -8.63 8.67 -13.23
C ILE A 123 -9.67 9.78 -13.36
N PRO A 124 -10.77 9.76 -12.59
CA PRO A 124 -11.78 10.82 -12.64
C PRO A 124 -11.25 12.23 -12.42
N LEU A 125 -10.20 12.42 -11.60
CA LEU A 125 -9.55 13.72 -11.43
C LEU A 125 -8.63 14.11 -12.59
N ALA A 126 -8.49 13.28 -13.64
CA ALA A 126 -7.75 13.51 -14.87
C ALA A 126 -6.29 13.98 -14.65
N ARG A 127 -5.66 13.57 -13.57
CA ARG A 127 -4.22 13.78 -13.31
C ARG A 127 -3.62 12.60 -12.54
N PHE A 128 -2.34 12.38 -12.70
CA PHE A 128 -1.58 11.53 -11.79
C PHE A 128 -1.53 12.19 -10.40
N GLY A 129 -1.46 11.36 -9.36
CA GLY A 129 -1.15 11.84 -8.02
C GLY A 129 0.33 12.19 -7.89
N GLU A 130 0.66 13.00 -6.91
CA GLU A 130 2.02 13.32 -6.52
C GLU A 130 2.40 12.55 -5.25
N ASP A 131 3.68 12.42 -4.98
CA ASP A 131 4.19 11.82 -3.73
C ASP A 131 3.69 12.57 -2.51
N THR A 132 3.49 13.89 -2.61
CA THR A 132 2.90 14.76 -1.58
C THR A 132 1.44 14.41 -1.30
N ASP A 133 0.65 13.96 -2.27
CA ASP A 133 -0.73 13.49 -2.05
C ASP A 133 -0.74 12.29 -1.07
N ILE A 134 0.23 11.39 -1.24
CA ILE A 134 0.40 10.22 -0.37
C ILE A 134 0.98 10.63 0.98
N ALA A 135 2.04 11.46 0.99
CA ALA A 135 2.71 11.90 2.21
C ALA A 135 1.76 12.64 3.17
N ASN A 136 0.90 13.51 2.64
CA ASN A 136 -0.10 14.23 3.42
C ASN A 136 -1.11 13.29 4.08
N THR A 137 -1.55 12.25 3.38
CA THR A 137 -2.45 11.23 3.93
C THR A 137 -1.76 10.42 5.03
N VAL A 138 -0.51 10.02 4.82
CA VAL A 138 0.29 9.31 5.83
C VAL A 138 0.50 10.19 7.06
N ALA A 139 0.86 11.45 6.88
CA ALA A 139 1.05 12.41 7.97
C ALA A 139 -0.24 12.64 8.78
N PHE A 140 -1.39 12.74 8.09
CA PHE A 140 -2.70 12.82 8.76
C PHE A 140 -2.98 11.57 9.60
N LEU A 141 -2.82 10.37 9.02
CA LEU A 141 -3.07 9.10 9.73
C LEU A 141 -2.10 8.88 10.91
N ALA A 142 -0.90 9.44 10.86
CA ALA A 142 0.08 9.38 11.94
C ALA A 142 -0.18 10.41 13.06
N SER A 143 -1.06 11.38 12.82
CA SER A 143 -1.32 12.48 13.75
C SER A 143 -2.42 12.15 14.76
N ASP A 144 -2.50 12.97 15.81
CA ASP A 144 -3.57 12.92 16.81
C ASP A 144 -4.97 13.12 16.22
N LYS A 145 -5.08 13.74 15.06
CA LYS A 145 -6.36 13.96 14.36
C LYS A 145 -7.01 12.68 13.87
N ALA A 146 -6.22 11.61 13.70
CA ALA A 146 -6.67 10.31 13.21
C ALA A 146 -6.82 9.24 14.32
N LYS A 147 -6.78 9.60 15.59
CA LYS A 147 -6.83 8.66 16.73
C LYS A 147 -8.06 7.74 16.76
N TYR A 148 -9.14 8.12 16.08
CA TYR A 148 -10.36 7.31 16.00
C TYR A 148 -10.50 6.56 14.66
N ILE A 149 -9.42 6.55 13.84
CA ILE A 149 -9.37 5.85 12.55
C ILE A 149 -8.43 4.66 12.71
N THR A 150 -8.97 3.44 12.61
CA THR A 150 -8.17 2.21 12.62
C THR A 150 -8.84 1.12 11.78
N GLY A 151 -8.03 0.24 11.20
CA GLY A 151 -8.47 -0.83 10.32
C GLY A 151 -8.94 -0.37 8.93
N GLN A 152 -8.73 0.90 8.58
CA GLN A 152 -9.18 1.49 7.33
C GLN A 152 -8.11 1.40 6.24
N THR A 153 -8.58 1.33 4.99
CA THR A 153 -7.73 1.56 3.81
C THR A 153 -8.18 2.85 3.16
N ILE A 154 -7.30 3.84 3.14
CA ILE A 154 -7.57 5.13 2.50
C ILE A 154 -7.05 5.06 1.07
N HIS A 155 -7.96 5.15 0.12
CA HIS A 155 -7.65 5.19 -1.31
C HIS A 155 -7.27 6.62 -1.71
N VAL A 156 -6.03 6.80 -2.20
CA VAL A 156 -5.50 8.08 -2.68
C VAL A 156 -5.16 7.88 -4.16
N ASN A 157 -6.19 7.93 -5.02
CA ASN A 157 -6.12 7.43 -6.38
C ASN A 157 -6.88 8.26 -7.41
N GLY A 158 -7.28 9.49 -7.05
CA GLY A 158 -8.01 10.36 -7.97
C GLY A 158 -9.38 9.85 -8.42
N GLY A 159 -9.96 8.87 -7.68
CA GLY A 159 -11.27 8.30 -7.99
C GLY A 159 -11.22 7.02 -8.85
N MET A 160 -10.04 6.47 -9.16
CA MET A 160 -9.92 5.20 -9.92
C MET A 160 -10.68 4.05 -9.27
N TYR A 161 -10.77 4.06 -7.95
CA TYR A 161 -11.52 3.10 -7.17
C TYR A 161 -12.27 3.83 -6.06
N MET A 162 -13.59 3.62 -6.02
CA MET A 162 -14.52 4.22 -5.06
C MET A 162 -15.39 3.14 -4.43
#